data_16a01a46d4a8fb385e4494ab26d29a72
#
_entry.id   16a01a46d4a8fb385e4494ab26d29a72
#
_cell.length_a   1.000
_cell.length_b   1.000
_cell.length_c   1.000
_cell.angle_alpha   90.00
_cell.angle_beta   90.00
_cell.angle_gamma   90.00
#
_symmetry.space_group_name_H-M   'P 1'
#
loop_
_entity.id
_entity.type
_entity.pdbx_description
1 polymer ?
#
loop_
_entity_poly.entity_id
_entity_poly.type
_entity_poly.pdbx_seq_one_letter_code
_entity_poly.pdbx_strand_id
1 'polypeptide(L)'
;MTRYLKTALLAAAALLASCIHNDIPYPVVELRIASVEGQGFSVSENNVTSRTVTLSLDEATDIRNVRIDAVGYDAVIHSIQLDKEEVLQQIRSSRELTGTFDLRSPIYTTLSLYQDYEWTIRATQTIERRFSV
;
A
#
# COMPACT_ATOMS: atom_id res chain seq x y z
N MET A 1 -28.83 17.49 44.20
CA MET A 1 -27.35 17.40 44.16
C MET A 1 -26.83 15.99 43.89
N THR A 2 -27.41 15.01 44.54
CA THR A 2 -27.05 13.61 44.33
C THR A 2 -27.30 13.12 42.90
N ARG A 3 -28.23 13.73 42.17
CA ARG A 3 -28.48 13.40 40.76
C ARG A 3 -27.30 13.67 39.83
N TYR A 4 -26.60 14.74 40.04
CA TYR A 4 -25.51 15.15 39.18
C TYR A 4 -24.25 14.30 39.39
N LEU A 5 -24.04 13.89 40.62
CA LEU A 5 -22.93 12.98 40.94
C LEU A 5 -23.10 11.61 40.30
N LYS A 6 -24.32 11.08 40.29
CA LYS A 6 -24.64 9.81 39.65
C LYS A 6 -24.46 9.88 38.14
N THR A 7 -24.86 10.98 37.55
CA THR A 7 -24.70 11.18 36.11
C THR A 7 -23.24 11.31 35.71
N ALA A 8 -22.44 12.01 36.51
CA ALA A 8 -21.01 12.14 36.26
C ALA A 8 -20.29 10.81 36.39
N LEU A 9 -20.65 9.98 37.35
CA LEU A 9 -20.10 8.64 37.52
C LEU A 9 -20.45 7.72 36.35
N LEU A 10 -21.66 7.78 35.86
CA LEU A 10 -22.07 7.00 34.70
C LEU A 10 -21.33 7.42 33.42
N ALA A 11 -21.11 8.71 33.22
CA ALA A 11 -20.34 9.20 32.09
C ALA A 11 -18.88 8.77 32.16
N ALA A 12 -18.27 8.80 33.34
CA ALA A 12 -16.90 8.32 33.53
C ALA A 12 -16.80 6.82 33.27
N ALA A 13 -17.76 6.03 33.71
CA ALA A 13 -17.78 4.58 33.46
C ALA A 13 -17.97 4.28 31.97
N ALA A 14 -18.77 5.04 31.26
CA ALA A 14 -18.95 4.89 29.83
C ALA A 14 -17.67 5.21 29.06
N LEU A 15 -16.93 6.22 29.47
CA LEU A 15 -15.64 6.56 28.87
C LEU A 15 -14.59 5.47 29.10
N LEU A 16 -14.55 4.88 30.29
CA LEU A 16 -13.66 3.76 30.59
C LEU A 16 -14.03 2.51 29.79
N ALA A 17 -15.31 2.22 29.65
CA ALA A 17 -15.77 1.12 28.82
C ALA A 17 -15.42 1.35 27.34
N SER A 18 -15.50 2.56 26.86
CA SER A 18 -15.09 2.93 25.51
C SER A 18 -13.59 2.69 25.29
N CYS A 19 -12.74 3.02 26.26
CA CYS A 19 -11.31 2.76 26.20
C CYS A 19 -11.00 1.27 26.20
N ILE A 20 -11.77 0.47 26.94
CA ILE A 20 -11.61 -1.00 26.96
C ILE A 20 -12.05 -1.58 25.60
N HIS A 21 -13.07 -1.02 24.99
CA HIS A 21 -13.48 -1.44 23.66
C HIS A 21 -12.49 -1.10 22.56
N ASN A 22 -11.58 -0.18 22.80
CA ASN A 22 -10.49 0.11 21.88
C ASN A 22 -9.47 -1.02 21.82
N ASP A 23 -9.53 -1.98 22.72
CA ASP A 23 -8.75 -3.19 22.64
C ASP A 23 -9.32 -4.18 21.62
N ILE A 24 -10.50 -3.92 21.07
CA ILE A 24 -10.96 -4.68 19.91
C ILE A 24 -10.06 -4.26 18.74
N PRO A 25 -9.23 -5.17 18.23
CA PRO A 25 -8.32 -4.80 17.17
C PRO A 25 -9.13 -4.35 15.96
N TYR A 26 -8.73 -3.23 15.39
CA TYR A 26 -9.19 -2.89 14.05
C TYR A 26 -8.96 -4.07 13.14
N PRO A 27 -9.82 -4.28 12.12
CA PRO A 27 -9.53 -5.31 11.14
C PRO A 27 -8.12 -5.09 10.61
N VAL A 28 -7.26 -6.05 10.80
CA VAL A 28 -5.91 -5.95 10.26
C VAL A 28 -5.99 -6.37 8.81
N VAL A 29 -5.83 -5.41 7.95
CA VAL A 29 -5.81 -5.61 6.51
C VAL A 29 -4.47 -5.13 6.00
N GLU A 30 -3.62 -6.07 5.59
CA GLU A 30 -2.33 -5.74 5.03
C GLU A 30 -2.49 -5.44 3.54
N LEU A 31 -2.17 -4.22 3.15
CA LEU A 31 -2.33 -3.76 1.78
C LEU A 31 -1.05 -3.99 0.98
N ARG A 32 -1.21 -4.49 -0.24
CA ARG A 32 -0.08 -4.83 -1.11
C ARG A 32 -0.29 -4.31 -2.51
N ILE A 33 0.80 -3.99 -3.17
CA ILE A 33 0.82 -3.90 -4.63
C ILE A 33 0.98 -5.33 -5.14
N ALA A 34 0.01 -5.81 -5.89
CA ALA A 34 0.02 -7.17 -6.43
C ALA A 34 0.68 -7.23 -7.80
N SER A 35 0.47 -6.21 -8.61
CA SER A 35 0.96 -6.18 -9.98
C SER A 35 1.24 -4.77 -10.45
N VAL A 36 2.21 -4.64 -11.34
CA VAL A 36 2.50 -3.41 -12.07
C VAL A 36 2.65 -3.79 -13.52
N GLU A 37 1.79 -3.24 -14.37
CA GLU A 37 1.77 -3.53 -15.79
C GLU A 37 2.10 -2.28 -16.59
N GLY A 38 2.84 -2.45 -17.65
CA GLY A 38 3.22 -1.34 -18.51
C GLY A 38 4.07 -1.81 -19.67
N GLN A 39 4.77 -0.88 -20.28
CA GLN A 39 5.55 -1.13 -21.48
C GLN A 39 7.05 -1.01 -21.19
N GLY A 40 7.80 -1.94 -21.77
CA GLY A 40 9.25 -1.91 -21.70
C GLY A 40 9.84 -2.40 -20.40
N PHE A 41 9.07 -3.11 -19.59
CA PHE A 41 9.58 -3.69 -18.34
C PHE A 41 8.80 -4.93 -17.93
N SER A 42 9.39 -5.66 -17.01
CA SER A 42 8.72 -6.73 -16.27
C SER A 42 8.98 -6.56 -14.78
N VAL A 43 8.12 -7.12 -13.94
CA VAL A 43 8.36 -7.13 -12.50
C VAL A 43 9.36 -8.22 -12.18
N SER A 44 10.54 -7.84 -11.72
CA SER A 44 11.59 -8.79 -11.34
C SER A 44 11.45 -9.27 -9.90
N GLU A 45 10.90 -8.42 -9.04
CA GLU A 45 10.70 -8.75 -7.63
C GLU A 45 9.52 -7.98 -7.08
N ASN A 46 8.70 -8.66 -6.30
CA ASN A 46 7.69 -8.04 -5.45
C ASN A 46 7.94 -8.52 -4.02
N ASN A 47 8.64 -7.71 -3.26
CA ASN A 47 9.02 -8.05 -1.90
C ASN A 47 7.99 -7.48 -0.93
N VAL A 48 7.12 -8.33 -0.42
CA VAL A 48 6.05 -7.91 0.49
C VAL A 48 6.55 -7.56 1.89
N THR A 49 7.71 -8.05 2.27
CA THR A 49 8.29 -7.73 3.58
C THR A 49 8.85 -6.31 3.60
N SER A 50 9.61 -5.94 2.58
CA SER A 50 10.15 -4.59 2.44
C SER A 50 9.18 -3.64 1.73
N ARG A 51 8.07 -4.15 1.22
CA ARG A 51 7.07 -3.41 0.45
C ARG A 51 7.70 -2.67 -0.72
N THR A 52 8.44 -3.43 -1.51
CA THR A 52 9.17 -2.89 -2.66
C THR A 52 8.88 -3.73 -3.89
N VAL A 53 8.48 -3.06 -4.95
CA VAL A 53 8.35 -3.67 -6.28
C VAL A 53 9.52 -3.20 -7.11
N THR A 54 10.25 -4.15 -7.68
CA THR A 54 11.37 -3.86 -8.57
C THR A 54 10.97 -4.18 -10.00
N LEU A 55 11.07 -3.19 -10.85
CA LEU A 55 10.82 -3.32 -12.28
C LEU A 55 12.16 -3.52 -12.99
N SER A 56 12.21 -4.51 -13.86
CA SER A 56 13.37 -4.73 -14.71
C SER A 56 13.08 -4.14 -16.07
N LEU A 57 13.78 -3.07 -16.42
CA LEU A 57 13.57 -2.37 -17.68
C LEU A 57 14.32 -3.05 -18.81
N ASP A 58 13.70 -3.06 -19.99
CA ASP A 58 14.37 -3.48 -21.21
C ASP A 58 15.49 -2.50 -21.56
N GLU A 59 16.49 -2.96 -22.28
CA GLU A 59 17.64 -2.13 -22.67
C GLU A 59 17.21 -0.89 -23.47
N ALA A 60 16.17 -1.03 -24.29
CA ALA A 60 15.69 0.05 -25.12
C ALA A 60 14.77 1.02 -24.38
N THR A 61 14.37 0.72 -23.16
CA THR A 61 13.45 1.56 -22.39
C THR A 61 14.20 2.72 -21.77
N ASP A 62 13.69 3.92 -21.99
CA ASP A 62 14.22 5.11 -21.33
C ASP A 62 13.73 5.16 -19.88
N ILE A 63 14.65 5.03 -18.95
CA ILE A 63 14.35 5.03 -17.52
C ILE A 63 13.69 6.33 -17.05
N ARG A 64 13.86 7.41 -17.80
CA ARG A 64 13.23 8.71 -17.51
C ARG A 64 11.77 8.79 -17.95
N ASN A 65 11.34 7.85 -18.80
CA ASN A 65 9.99 7.87 -19.39
C ASN A 65 9.43 6.45 -19.39
N VAL A 66 9.20 5.91 -18.21
CA VAL A 66 8.65 4.56 -18.07
C VAL A 66 7.14 4.65 -17.96
N ARG A 67 6.44 3.93 -18.83
CA ARG A 67 4.99 3.93 -18.87
C ARG A 67 4.42 2.81 -18.00
N ILE A 68 3.66 3.19 -16.99
CA ILE A 68 2.87 2.26 -16.16
C ILE A 68 1.41 2.40 -16.58
N ASP A 69 0.84 1.32 -17.07
CA ASP A 69 -0.54 1.29 -17.56
C ASP A 69 -1.54 0.89 -16.51
N ALA A 70 -1.16 -0.01 -15.61
CA ALA A 70 -2.05 -0.49 -14.57
C ALA A 70 -1.27 -0.95 -13.34
N VAL A 71 -1.84 -0.71 -12.18
CA VAL A 71 -1.33 -1.21 -10.90
C VAL A 71 -2.46 -1.96 -10.22
N GLY A 72 -2.22 -3.22 -9.90
CA GLY A 72 -3.16 -4.04 -9.17
C GLY A 72 -2.80 -4.08 -7.70
N TYR A 73 -3.82 -4.05 -6.85
CA TYR A 73 -3.65 -4.13 -5.39
C TYR A 73 -4.18 -5.45 -4.87
N ASP A 74 -3.63 -5.87 -3.74
CA ASP A 74 -4.14 -7.01 -3.00
C ASP A 74 -4.19 -6.66 -1.52
N ALA A 75 -4.95 -7.46 -0.79
CA ALA A 75 -5.12 -7.28 0.64
C ALA A 75 -5.12 -8.63 1.33
N VAL A 76 -4.35 -8.75 2.40
CA VAL A 76 -4.42 -9.91 3.28
C VAL A 76 -5.29 -9.51 4.46
N ILE A 77 -6.45 -10.16 4.56
CA ILE A 77 -7.45 -9.83 5.55
C ILE A 77 -7.35 -10.84 6.70
N HIS A 78 -7.13 -10.34 7.90
CA HIS A 78 -7.06 -11.15 9.10
C HIS A 78 -8.39 -11.18 9.86
N SER A 79 -9.42 -10.56 9.32
CA SER A 79 -10.75 -10.56 9.87
C SER A 79 -11.70 -11.29 8.92
N ILE A 80 -12.44 -12.27 9.44
CA ILE A 80 -13.41 -13.04 8.64
C ILE A 80 -14.68 -12.24 8.30
N GLN A 81 -14.84 -11.05 8.87
CA GLN A 81 -16.03 -10.24 8.67
C GLN A 81 -15.95 -9.29 7.47
N LEU A 82 -14.81 -9.26 6.79
CA LEU A 82 -14.60 -8.37 5.66
C LEU A 82 -14.67 -9.11 4.34
N ASP A 83 -15.36 -8.53 3.38
CA ASP A 83 -15.37 -8.99 2.00
C ASP A 83 -14.15 -8.44 1.28
N LYS A 84 -13.33 -9.32 0.75
CA LYS A 84 -12.08 -8.94 0.07
C LYS A 84 -12.33 -8.04 -1.14
N GLU A 85 -13.37 -8.30 -1.91
CA GLU A 85 -13.67 -7.48 -3.09
C GLU A 85 -14.01 -6.05 -2.71
N GLU A 86 -14.79 -5.86 -1.66
CA GLU A 86 -15.10 -4.53 -1.14
C GLU A 86 -13.86 -3.83 -0.61
N VAL A 87 -13.01 -4.57 0.09
CA VAL A 87 -11.74 -4.04 0.62
C VAL A 87 -10.87 -3.54 -0.53
N LEU A 88 -10.72 -4.33 -1.59
CA LEU A 88 -9.86 -3.95 -2.73
C LEU A 88 -10.35 -2.67 -3.41
N GLN A 89 -11.66 -2.46 -3.46
CA GLN A 89 -12.23 -1.25 -4.06
C GLN A 89 -12.02 0.00 -3.23
N GLN A 90 -11.75 -0.15 -1.95
CA GLN A 90 -11.59 0.96 -1.01
C GLN A 90 -10.14 1.36 -0.79
N ILE A 91 -9.19 0.60 -1.32
CA ILE A 91 -7.78 0.92 -1.19
C ILE A 91 -7.46 2.21 -1.93
N ARG A 92 -6.78 3.12 -1.24
CA ARG A 92 -6.36 4.39 -1.80
C ARG A 92 -4.85 4.48 -1.83
N SER A 93 -4.34 5.01 -2.91
CA SER A 93 -2.93 5.34 -3.04
C SER A 93 -2.76 6.85 -2.85
N SER A 94 -1.71 7.26 -2.17
CA SER A 94 -1.42 8.67 -1.93
C SER A 94 -1.07 9.44 -3.20
N ARG A 95 -0.78 8.73 -4.29
CA ARG A 95 -0.49 9.34 -5.58
C ARG A 95 -0.98 8.46 -6.71
N GLU A 96 -1.12 9.04 -7.88
CA GLU A 96 -1.40 8.30 -9.11
C GLU A 96 -0.19 7.43 -9.47
N LEU A 97 -0.43 6.16 -9.71
CA LEU A 97 0.62 5.20 -10.07
C LEU A 97 0.58 4.81 -11.54
N THR A 98 -0.36 5.33 -12.30
CA THR A 98 -0.43 5.13 -13.75
C THR A 98 0.04 6.39 -14.48
N GLY A 99 0.63 6.19 -15.63
CA GLY A 99 1.19 7.28 -16.44
C GLY A 99 2.65 7.06 -16.77
N THR A 100 3.35 8.14 -17.04
CA THR A 100 4.77 8.11 -17.38
C THR A 100 5.59 8.63 -16.21
N PHE A 101 6.61 7.89 -15.84
CA PHE A 101 7.42 8.19 -14.66
C PHE A 101 8.91 8.21 -14.98
N ASP A 102 9.61 9.09 -14.31
CA ASP A 102 11.07 9.09 -14.29
C ASP A 102 11.52 8.17 -13.13
N LEU A 103 11.99 6.99 -13.47
CA LEU A 103 12.39 5.97 -12.50
C LEU A 103 13.89 5.99 -12.20
N ARG A 104 14.58 7.08 -12.51
CA ARG A 104 15.93 7.30 -11.98
C ARG A 104 15.90 7.40 -10.46
N SER A 105 14.76 7.80 -9.91
CA SER A 105 14.48 7.76 -8.48
C SER A 105 13.28 6.87 -8.22
N PRO A 106 13.22 6.17 -7.08
CA PRO A 106 12.07 5.36 -6.75
C PRO A 106 10.80 6.18 -6.59
N ILE A 107 9.66 5.55 -6.86
CA ILE A 107 8.35 6.10 -6.55
C ILE A 107 7.94 5.60 -5.17
N TYR A 108 7.56 6.53 -4.30
CA TYR A 108 7.02 6.21 -2.99
C TYR A 108 5.54 6.51 -2.97
N THR A 109 4.76 5.57 -2.49
CA THR A 109 3.33 5.75 -2.32
C THR A 109 2.87 5.14 -1.02
N THR A 110 1.80 5.69 -0.45
CA THR A 110 1.16 5.13 0.72
C THR A 110 -0.18 4.54 0.32
N LEU A 111 -0.35 3.26 0.59
CA LEU A 111 -1.64 2.59 0.43
C LEU A 111 -2.38 2.69 1.75
N SER A 112 -3.61 3.16 1.70
CA SER A 112 -4.40 3.43 2.89
C SER A 112 -5.78 2.80 2.80
N LEU A 113 -6.21 2.24 3.90
CA LEU A 113 -7.59 1.83 4.14
C LEU A 113 -7.88 1.96 5.64
N TYR A 114 -7.51 0.96 6.42
CA TYR A 114 -7.60 1.02 7.89
C TYR A 114 -6.27 1.43 8.51
N GLN A 115 -5.19 1.07 7.83
CA GLN A 115 -3.82 1.41 8.20
C GLN A 115 -3.09 1.88 6.94
N ASP A 116 -1.97 2.54 7.16
CA ASP A 116 -1.14 3.05 6.08
C ASP A 116 0.04 2.10 5.86
N TYR A 117 0.30 1.79 4.60
CA TYR A 117 1.43 0.96 4.19
C TYR A 117 2.21 1.69 3.13
N GLU A 118 3.46 2.00 3.43
CA GLU A 118 4.34 2.63 2.45
C GLU A 118 4.92 1.59 1.51
N TRP A 119 4.75 1.84 0.22
CA TRP A 119 5.29 1.02 -0.84
C TRP A 119 6.24 1.80 -1.70
N THR A 120 7.22 1.11 -2.23
CA THR A 120 8.23 1.67 -3.12
C THR A 120 8.20 0.92 -4.44
N ILE A 121 8.19 1.66 -5.54
CA ILE A 121 8.38 1.11 -6.88
C ILE A 121 9.71 1.62 -7.39
N ARG A 122 10.62 0.71 -7.67
CA ARG A 122 11.95 1.05 -8.18
C ARG A 122 12.20 0.32 -9.47
N ALA A 123 13.12 0.83 -10.25
CA ALA A 123 13.52 0.21 -11.50
C ALA A 123 15.01 -0.12 -11.52
N THR A 124 15.31 -1.23 -12.16
CA THR A 124 16.67 -1.61 -12.51
C THR A 124 16.73 -1.77 -14.01
N GLN A 125 17.86 -1.49 -14.59
CA GLN A 125 18.07 -1.70 -16.01
C GLN A 125 19.44 -2.36 -16.21
N THR A 126 19.37 -3.59 -16.70
CA THR A 126 20.59 -4.30 -17.05
C THR A 126 21.00 -3.92 -18.45
N ILE A 127 22.05 -3.18 -18.55
CA ILE A 127 22.66 -2.87 -19.85
C ILE A 127 23.73 -3.92 -20.09
N GLU A 128 23.50 -4.73 -21.10
CA GLU A 128 24.46 -5.74 -21.47
C GLU A 128 25.67 -5.07 -22.13
N ARG A 129 26.80 -5.11 -21.46
CA ARG A 129 28.00 -4.44 -21.93
C ARG A 129 28.79 -5.33 -22.89
N ARG A 130 28.31 -5.34 -24.13
CA ARG A 130 28.93 -6.15 -25.16
C ARG A 130 30.19 -5.55 -25.75
N PHE A 131 30.45 -4.30 -25.49
CA PHE A 131 31.61 -3.59 -25.98
C PHE A 131 32.91 -3.98 -25.30
N SER A 132 32.81 -4.74 -24.30
CA SER A 132 33.97 -5.26 -23.59
C SER A 132 34.76 -6.29 -24.39
N VAL A 133 34.44 -6.37 -25.58
CA VAL A 133 35.13 -7.25 -26.54
C VAL A 133 36.59 -6.92 -26.67
#